data_386ff00b4683d5d69687d4add070af72
#
_entry.id   386ff00b4683d5d69687d4add070af72
#
_cell.length_a   1.000
_cell.length_b   1.000
_cell.length_c   1.000
_cell.angle_alpha   90.00
_cell.angle_beta   90.00
_cell.angle_gamma   90.00
#
_symmetry.space_group_name_H-M   'P 1'
#
loop_
_entity.id
_entity.type
_entity.pdbx_description
1 polymer ?
#
loop_
_entity_poly.entity_id
_entity_poly.type
_entity_poly.pdbx_seq_one_letter_code
_entity_poly.pdbx_strand_id
1 'polypeptide(L)'
;MNDTTQISPALSSPADLQAATTKWLNRFESLLSAGNATGLAALFATECHYRDILAFSWTLRPAAGAKEITDFLTSVQSTVQAKNFAIAETRAVPRKVTRLGIQVIEAIFKFETAVGRGHGVLRLLASNPEQAWVLLTTLSLIHI
;
A
#
# COMPACT_ATOMS: atom_id res chain seq x y z
N MET A 1 27.81 11.11 -15.14
CA MET A 1 27.43 11.00 -14.63
C MET A 1 26.69 10.78 -13.84
N ASN A 2 26.35 10.42 -13.57
CA ASN A 2 25.88 10.17 -12.90
C ASN A 2 24.80 10.21 -12.31
N ASP A 3 24.04 10.44 -12.66
CA ASP A 3 22.79 10.70 -12.34
C ASP A 3 22.09 9.61 -11.72
N THR A 4 22.26 8.44 -12.11
CA THR A 4 21.66 7.31 -11.47
C THR A 4 22.06 7.22 -10.05
N THR A 5 23.22 7.67 -9.74
CA THR A 5 23.65 7.64 -8.37
C THR A 5 22.85 8.54 -7.51
N GLN A 6 22.31 9.57 -8.06
CA GLN A 6 21.55 10.49 -7.26
C GLN A 6 20.24 9.93 -6.84
N ILE A 7 19.69 9.05 -7.63
CA ILE A 7 18.40 8.48 -7.32
C ILE A 7 18.49 7.50 -6.18
N SER A 8 19.50 6.64 -6.23
CA SER A 8 19.63 5.58 -5.24
C SER A 8 19.81 6.07 -3.83
N PRO A 9 20.70 7.04 -3.58
CA PRO A 9 20.92 7.49 -2.21
C PRO A 9 19.68 8.07 -1.56
N ALA A 10 18.80 8.64 -2.36
CA ALA A 10 17.61 9.28 -1.81
C ALA A 10 16.69 8.31 -1.09
N LEU A 11 16.83 7.00 -1.35
CA LEU A 11 15.99 5.99 -0.74
C LEU A 11 16.76 5.13 0.24
N SER A 12 17.85 5.65 0.78
CA SER A 12 18.69 4.87 1.68
C SER A 12 18.39 5.13 3.14
N SER A 13 17.98 6.34 3.49
CA SER A 13 17.82 6.69 4.89
C SER A 13 16.42 6.25 5.37
N PRO A 14 16.31 5.95 6.67
CA PRO A 14 14.99 5.63 7.22
C PRO A 14 13.97 6.74 7.00
N ALA A 15 14.39 8.00 7.07
CA ALA A 15 13.46 9.10 6.83
C ALA A 15 12.95 9.10 5.40
N ASP A 16 13.79 8.78 4.44
CA ASP A 16 13.37 8.72 3.05
C ASP A 16 12.39 7.58 2.82
N LEU A 17 12.60 6.44 3.46
CA LEU A 17 11.69 5.32 3.33
C LEU A 17 10.33 5.63 3.95
N GLN A 18 10.33 6.30 5.09
CA GLN A 18 9.07 6.72 5.73
C GLN A 18 8.33 7.73 4.86
N ALA A 19 9.06 8.68 4.28
CA ALA A 19 8.44 9.70 3.45
C ALA A 19 7.81 9.09 2.21
N ALA A 20 8.50 8.15 1.57
CA ALA A 20 7.95 7.48 0.39
C ALA A 20 6.70 6.68 0.74
N THR A 21 6.73 5.98 1.87
CA THR A 21 5.58 5.18 2.31
C THR A 21 4.39 6.08 2.62
N THR A 22 4.61 7.14 3.39
CA THR A 22 3.54 8.06 3.75
C THR A 22 2.93 8.72 2.52
N LYS A 23 3.77 9.11 1.57
CA LYS A 23 3.28 9.72 0.34
C LYS A 23 2.37 8.77 -0.42
N TRP A 24 2.77 7.50 -0.54
CA TRP A 24 1.95 6.51 -1.23
C TRP A 24 0.62 6.31 -0.51
N LEU A 25 0.66 6.17 0.82
CA LEU A 25 -0.57 5.94 1.60
C LEU A 25 -1.52 7.13 1.48
N ASN A 26 -1.00 8.33 1.53
CA ASN A 26 -1.84 9.54 1.41
C ASN A 26 -2.48 9.62 0.04
N ARG A 27 -1.74 9.31 -1.02
CA ARG A 27 -2.30 9.32 -2.36
C ARG A 27 -3.34 8.22 -2.53
N PHE A 28 -3.05 7.04 -1.97
CA PHE A 28 -3.97 5.93 -2.03
C PHE A 28 -5.29 6.30 -1.37
N GLU A 29 -5.24 6.85 -0.18
CA GLU A 29 -6.45 7.24 0.54
C GLU A 29 -7.24 8.30 -0.23
N SER A 30 -6.58 9.30 -0.73
CA SER A 30 -7.22 10.40 -1.44
C SER A 30 -7.93 9.90 -2.70
N LEU A 31 -7.25 9.07 -3.47
CA LEU A 31 -7.81 8.55 -4.72
C LEU A 31 -8.92 7.54 -4.46
N LEU A 32 -8.77 6.73 -3.41
CA LEU A 32 -9.78 5.76 -3.04
C LEU A 32 -11.05 6.47 -2.59
N SER A 33 -10.92 7.51 -1.77
CA SER A 33 -12.07 8.29 -1.31
C SER A 33 -12.79 8.97 -2.46
N ALA A 34 -12.04 9.40 -3.46
CA ALA A 34 -12.63 10.07 -4.62
C ALA A 34 -13.21 9.10 -5.64
N GLY A 35 -12.94 7.80 -5.48
CA GLY A 35 -13.38 6.81 -6.47
C GLY A 35 -12.65 6.94 -7.80
N ASN A 36 -11.42 7.43 -7.77
CA ASN A 36 -10.65 7.71 -8.99
C ASN A 36 -9.90 6.46 -9.42
N ALA A 37 -10.54 5.63 -10.25
CA ALA A 37 -9.98 4.35 -10.66
C ALA A 37 -8.69 4.54 -11.46
N THR A 38 -8.65 5.52 -12.35
CA THR A 38 -7.46 5.76 -13.16
C THR A 38 -6.28 6.15 -12.30
N GLY A 39 -6.50 7.04 -11.32
CA GLY A 39 -5.44 7.44 -10.41
C GLY A 39 -4.96 6.30 -9.54
N LEU A 40 -5.89 5.48 -9.04
CA LEU A 40 -5.53 4.33 -8.25
C LEU A 40 -4.68 3.35 -9.04
N ALA A 41 -5.05 3.08 -10.29
CA ALA A 41 -4.31 2.14 -11.10
C ALA A 41 -2.85 2.57 -11.28
N ALA A 42 -2.60 3.88 -11.32
CA ALA A 42 -1.24 4.39 -11.48
C ALA A 42 -0.39 4.16 -10.24
N LEU A 43 -0.99 3.83 -9.11
CA LEU A 43 -0.26 3.56 -7.87
C LEU A 43 0.28 2.13 -7.78
N PHE A 44 0.00 1.30 -8.77
CA PHE A 44 0.42 -0.10 -8.76
C PHE A 44 1.34 -0.38 -9.93
N ALA A 45 2.30 -1.27 -9.71
CA ALA A 45 3.23 -1.69 -10.75
C ALA A 45 2.49 -2.51 -11.81
N THR A 46 3.13 -2.67 -12.97
CA THR A 46 2.56 -3.48 -14.04
C THR A 46 2.25 -4.88 -13.55
N GLU A 47 3.17 -5.47 -12.80
CA GLU A 47 2.92 -6.73 -12.12
C GLU A 47 2.74 -6.43 -10.65
N CYS A 48 1.53 -6.66 -10.13
CA CYS A 48 1.23 -6.34 -8.75
C CYS A 48 0.19 -7.33 -8.21
N HIS A 49 0.15 -7.42 -6.89
CA HIS A 49 -0.70 -8.41 -6.22
C HIS A 49 -1.37 -7.78 -5.01
N TYR A 50 -2.61 -8.15 -4.80
CA TYR A 50 -3.39 -7.68 -3.66
C TYR A 50 -4.08 -8.87 -3.02
N ARG A 51 -4.10 -8.87 -1.69
CA ARG A 51 -4.88 -9.84 -0.94
C ARG A 51 -5.60 -9.13 0.19
N ASP A 52 -6.87 -9.41 0.32
CA ASP A 52 -7.66 -8.90 1.42
C ASP A 52 -8.03 -10.04 2.35
N ILE A 53 -7.86 -9.80 3.66
CA ILE A 53 -8.22 -10.77 4.68
C ILE A 53 -9.27 -10.13 5.57
N LEU A 54 -10.51 -10.14 5.07
CA LEU A 54 -11.70 -9.75 5.80
C LEU A 54 -11.81 -8.25 6.12
N ALA A 55 -10.97 -7.41 5.54
CA ALA A 55 -11.06 -5.98 5.79
C ALA A 55 -11.99 -5.30 4.79
N PHE A 56 -11.83 -5.61 3.50
CA PHE A 56 -12.63 -5.02 2.44
C PHE A 56 -13.73 -5.94 1.94
N SER A 57 -13.65 -7.23 2.26
CA SER A 57 -14.70 -8.18 1.90
C SER A 57 -14.76 -9.27 2.95
N TRP A 58 -15.83 -10.05 2.92
CA TRP A 58 -16.00 -11.15 3.86
C TRP A 58 -15.36 -12.44 3.36
N THR A 59 -14.67 -12.40 2.24
CA THR A 59 -13.97 -13.55 1.70
C THR A 59 -12.49 -13.22 1.58
N LEU A 60 -11.65 -14.25 1.61
CA LEU A 60 -10.22 -14.09 1.36
C LEU A 60 -10.05 -13.92 -0.15
N ARG A 61 -9.85 -12.69 -0.58
CA ARG A 61 -9.89 -12.39 -2.00
C ARG A 61 -8.54 -11.93 -2.51
N PRO A 62 -7.90 -12.72 -3.37
CA PRO A 62 -6.71 -12.27 -4.06
C PRO A 62 -7.08 -11.55 -5.35
N ALA A 63 -6.24 -10.64 -5.76
CA ALA A 63 -6.37 -9.96 -7.04
C ALA A 63 -4.99 -9.68 -7.59
N ALA A 64 -4.86 -9.70 -8.89
CA ALA A 64 -3.60 -9.44 -9.55
C ALA A 64 -3.81 -8.45 -10.69
N GLY A 65 -2.83 -7.54 -10.84
CA GLY A 65 -2.90 -6.51 -11.86
C GLY A 65 -3.65 -5.28 -11.40
N ALA A 66 -3.18 -4.12 -11.87
CA ALA A 66 -3.70 -2.85 -11.38
C ALA A 66 -5.18 -2.69 -11.64
N LYS A 67 -5.66 -3.18 -12.78
CA LYS A 67 -7.07 -3.01 -13.11
C LYS A 67 -7.96 -3.83 -12.19
N GLU A 68 -7.63 -5.10 -11.95
CA GLU A 68 -8.44 -5.95 -11.10
C GLU A 68 -8.46 -5.42 -9.67
N ILE A 69 -7.31 -5.00 -9.16
CA ILE A 69 -7.20 -4.45 -7.82
C ILE A 69 -8.04 -3.19 -7.69
N THR A 70 -7.91 -2.29 -8.65
CA THR A 70 -8.63 -1.02 -8.63
C THR A 70 -10.13 -1.22 -8.72
N ASP A 71 -10.57 -2.11 -9.61
CA ASP A 71 -11.99 -2.39 -9.76
C ASP A 71 -12.59 -2.93 -8.46
N PHE A 72 -11.86 -3.83 -7.80
CA PHE A 72 -12.34 -4.35 -6.53
C PHE A 72 -12.43 -3.26 -5.47
N LEU A 73 -11.36 -2.49 -5.29
CA LEU A 73 -11.32 -1.48 -4.23
C LEU A 73 -12.39 -0.43 -4.43
N THR A 74 -12.57 0.05 -5.66
CA THR A 74 -13.58 1.08 -5.89
C THR A 74 -14.99 0.53 -5.75
N SER A 75 -15.19 -0.75 -6.02
CA SER A 75 -16.53 -1.33 -5.92
C SER A 75 -16.99 -1.49 -4.48
N VAL A 76 -16.08 -1.59 -3.53
CA VAL A 76 -16.46 -1.84 -2.13
C VAL A 76 -16.26 -0.63 -1.23
N GLN A 77 -15.62 0.43 -1.72
CA GLN A 77 -15.24 1.54 -0.84
C GLN A 77 -16.43 2.24 -0.21
N SER A 78 -17.55 2.36 -0.92
CA SER A 78 -18.71 3.03 -0.36
C SER A 78 -19.25 2.30 0.87
N THR A 79 -19.08 0.99 0.92
CA THR A 79 -19.49 0.18 2.07
C THR A 79 -18.40 0.14 3.14
N VAL A 80 -17.16 -0.04 2.73
CA VAL A 80 -16.05 -0.23 3.66
C VAL A 80 -15.63 1.09 4.32
N GLN A 81 -15.63 2.16 3.56
CA GLN A 81 -15.24 3.50 4.05
C GLN A 81 -13.85 3.48 4.68
N ALA A 82 -12.90 2.90 3.97
CA ALA A 82 -11.53 2.83 4.44
C ALA A 82 -10.92 4.23 4.45
N LYS A 83 -10.23 4.56 5.55
CA LYS A 83 -9.66 5.89 5.73
C LYS A 83 -8.57 5.86 6.78
N ASN A 84 -7.88 6.99 6.92
CA ASN A 84 -6.86 7.20 7.95
C ASN A 84 -5.72 6.20 7.84
N PHE A 85 -5.23 6.03 6.61
CA PHE A 85 -4.09 5.17 6.35
C PHE A 85 -2.81 5.82 6.88
N ALA A 86 -2.02 5.09 7.63
CA ALA A 86 -0.78 5.59 8.19
C ALA A 86 0.16 4.45 8.51
N ILE A 87 1.45 4.75 8.61
CA ILE A 87 2.43 3.76 9.03
C ILE A 87 2.10 3.29 10.43
N ALA A 88 2.15 1.98 10.66
CA ALA A 88 1.92 1.41 11.98
C ALA A 88 3.24 1.41 12.76
N GLU A 89 3.54 2.54 13.37
CA GLU A 89 4.84 2.78 13.97
C GLU A 89 5.16 1.83 15.11
N THR A 90 4.14 1.32 15.80
CA THR A 90 4.35 0.40 16.90
C THR A 90 4.70 -1.00 16.42
N ARG A 91 4.61 -1.28 15.13
CA ARG A 91 4.94 -2.59 14.58
C ARG A 91 6.36 -2.63 14.05
N ALA A 92 6.60 -1.96 12.94
CA ALA A 92 7.91 -1.92 12.33
C ALA A 92 8.00 -0.69 11.46
N VAL A 93 9.19 -0.10 11.40
CA VAL A 93 9.39 1.04 10.50
C VAL A 93 9.60 0.52 9.08
N PRO A 94 9.29 1.34 8.06
CA PRO A 94 9.56 0.95 6.69
C PRO A 94 11.04 0.63 6.48
N ARG A 95 11.31 -0.40 5.71
CA ARG A 95 12.68 -0.85 5.47
C ARG A 95 12.83 -1.35 4.04
N LYS A 96 14.04 -1.28 3.54
CA LYS A 96 14.35 -1.78 2.21
C LYS A 96 14.79 -3.23 2.33
N VAL A 97 14.10 -4.13 1.65
CA VAL A 97 14.39 -5.56 1.69
C VAL A 97 14.30 -6.13 0.29
N THR A 98 14.80 -7.35 0.13
CA THR A 98 14.69 -8.07 -1.14
C THR A 98 13.70 -9.19 -0.97
N ARG A 99 12.70 -9.24 -1.86
CA ARG A 99 11.68 -10.29 -1.87
C ARG A 99 11.61 -10.88 -3.27
N LEU A 100 11.84 -12.17 -3.39
CA LEU A 100 11.83 -12.86 -4.69
C LEU A 100 12.74 -12.18 -5.70
N GLY A 101 13.91 -11.71 -5.23
CA GLY A 101 14.88 -11.06 -6.09
C GLY A 101 14.59 -9.61 -6.40
N ILE A 102 13.51 -9.04 -5.87
CA ILE A 102 13.12 -7.66 -6.13
C ILE A 102 13.36 -6.83 -4.89
N GLN A 103 14.03 -5.69 -5.05
CA GLN A 103 14.20 -4.77 -3.92
C GLN A 103 12.94 -3.95 -3.75
N VAL A 104 12.42 -3.95 -2.52
CA VAL A 104 11.18 -3.25 -2.20
C VAL A 104 11.35 -2.47 -0.91
N ILE A 105 10.50 -1.47 -0.72
CA ILE A 105 10.31 -0.81 0.57
C ILE A 105 9.12 -1.50 1.20
N GLU A 106 9.36 -2.20 2.30
CA GLU A 106 8.31 -2.96 2.98
C GLU A 106 7.88 -2.21 4.22
N ALA A 107 6.57 -2.01 4.37
CA ALA A 107 6.02 -1.26 5.47
C ALA A 107 4.74 -1.92 5.97
N ILE A 108 4.51 -1.78 7.28
CA ILE A 108 3.25 -2.18 7.88
C ILE A 108 2.46 -0.90 8.12
N PHE A 109 1.21 -0.89 7.70
CA PHE A 109 0.35 0.28 7.85
C PHE A 109 -0.92 -0.09 8.60
N LYS A 110 -1.63 0.94 9.05
CA LYS A 110 -2.92 0.79 9.72
C LYS A 110 -3.94 1.66 9.02
N PHE A 111 -5.20 1.32 9.19
CA PHE A 111 -6.29 2.11 8.63
C PHE A 111 -7.56 1.82 9.42
N GLU A 112 -8.63 2.56 9.11
CA GLU A 112 -9.92 2.40 9.74
C GLU A 112 -10.97 2.11 8.69
N THR A 113 -12.01 1.38 9.08
CA THR A 113 -13.17 1.12 8.24
C THR A 113 -14.42 1.46 9.01
N ALA A 114 -15.57 1.36 8.34
CA ALA A 114 -16.86 1.64 8.97
C ALA A 114 -17.12 0.75 10.18
N VAL A 115 -16.53 -0.46 10.21
CA VAL A 115 -16.81 -1.43 11.26
C VAL A 115 -15.65 -1.69 12.20
N GLY A 116 -14.49 -1.11 11.97
CA GLY A 116 -13.35 -1.38 12.84
C GLY A 116 -12.05 -0.85 12.29
N ARG A 117 -10.98 -1.55 12.61
CA ARG A 117 -9.64 -1.16 12.23
C ARG A 117 -8.96 -2.26 11.45
N GLY A 118 -8.02 -1.88 10.63
CA GLY A 118 -7.25 -2.82 9.86
C GLY A 118 -5.77 -2.52 9.88
N HIS A 119 -5.00 -3.50 9.47
CA HIS A 119 -3.58 -3.39 9.26
C HIS A 119 -3.26 -3.96 7.88
N GLY A 120 -2.08 -3.68 7.40
CA GLY A 120 -1.69 -4.24 6.14
C GLY A 120 -0.20 -4.21 5.94
N VAL A 121 0.22 -4.81 4.84
CA VAL A 121 1.61 -4.80 4.41
C VAL A 121 1.65 -4.17 3.02
N LEU A 122 2.57 -3.25 2.85
CA LEU A 122 2.77 -2.57 1.58
C LEU A 122 4.20 -2.83 1.14
N ARG A 123 4.37 -3.20 -0.13
CA ARG A 123 5.69 -3.33 -0.73
C ARG A 123 5.75 -2.46 -1.95
N LEU A 124 6.48 -1.36 -1.84
CA LEU A 124 6.72 -0.45 -2.95
C LEU A 124 7.97 -0.89 -3.69
N LEU A 125 8.00 -0.69 -5.00
CA LEU A 125 9.22 -0.96 -5.75
C LEU A 125 10.29 0.03 -5.34
N ALA A 126 11.46 -0.45 -4.95
CA ALA A 126 12.56 0.44 -4.59
C ALA A 126 13.02 1.25 -5.81
N SER A 127 12.89 0.68 -7.00
CA SER A 127 13.26 1.36 -8.24
C SER A 127 12.22 2.42 -8.64
N ASN A 128 11.00 2.33 -8.14
CA ASN A 128 9.95 3.30 -8.41
C ASN A 128 8.98 3.31 -7.24
N PRO A 129 9.29 4.06 -6.17
CA PRO A 129 8.49 4.01 -4.93
C PRO A 129 7.11 4.60 -5.06
N GLU A 130 6.75 5.13 -6.22
CA GLU A 130 5.38 5.59 -6.44
C GLU A 130 4.45 4.45 -6.79
N GLN A 131 4.99 3.27 -7.03
CA GLN A 131 4.19 2.12 -7.44
C GLN A 131 4.35 0.96 -6.48
N ALA A 132 3.23 0.36 -6.11
CA ALA A 132 3.20 -0.79 -5.23
C ALA A 132 3.27 -2.08 -6.02
N TRP A 133 4.05 -3.03 -5.50
CA TRP A 133 4.13 -4.38 -6.02
C TRP A 133 3.18 -5.30 -5.29
N VAL A 134 3.04 -5.10 -3.97
CA VAL A 134 2.16 -5.93 -3.13
C VAL A 134 1.41 -5.06 -2.16
N LEU A 135 0.13 -5.35 -2.02
CA LEU A 135 -0.72 -4.73 -0.99
C LEU A 135 -1.50 -5.84 -0.31
N LEU A 136 -1.46 -5.84 1.01
CA LEU A 136 -2.25 -6.76 1.82
C LEU A 136 -3.05 -5.95 2.82
N THR A 137 -4.33 -6.25 2.96
CA THR A 137 -5.17 -5.63 3.98
C THR A 137 -5.80 -6.72 4.84
N THR A 138 -5.87 -6.47 6.14
CA THR A 138 -6.46 -7.43 7.06
C THR A 138 -7.23 -6.71 8.14
N LEU A 139 -8.34 -7.30 8.56
CA LEU A 139 -9.11 -6.76 9.67
C LEU A 139 -8.38 -7.05 10.97
N SER A 140 -8.31 -6.04 11.82
CA SER A 140 -7.70 -6.21 13.14
C SER A 140 -8.74 -6.71 14.11
N LEU A 141 -8.46 -7.82 14.77
CA LEU A 141 -9.39 -8.41 15.70
C LEU A 141 -9.07 -8.09 17.16
N ILE A 142 -8.03 -7.29 17.38
CA ILE A 142 -7.55 -7.03 18.72
C ILE A 142 -7.60 -5.55 19.04
N HIS A 143 -8.61 -4.91 18.61
CA HIS A 143 -8.67 -3.48 18.86
C HIS A 143 -9.40 -3.13 20.12
N ILE A 144 -9.96 -4.07 20.75
CA ILE A 144 -10.70 -3.82 21.97
C ILE A 144 -9.83 -3.45 23.16
#